data_9cc4c91c578d55b067da64af89a3add7
#
_entry.id   9cc4c91c578d55b067da64af89a3add7
#
_cell.length_a   1.000
_cell.length_b   1.000
_cell.length_c   1.000
_cell.angle_alpha   90.00
_cell.angle_beta   90.00
_cell.angle_gamma   90.00
#
_symmetry.space_group_name_H-M   'P 1'
#
loop_
_entity.id
_entity.type
_entity.pdbx_description
1 polymer ?
#
loop_
_entity_poly.entity_id
_entity_poly.type
_entity_poly.pdbx_seq_one_letter_code
_entity_poly.pdbx_strand_id
1 'polypeptide(L)'
;MKTPIAAFAVLMAMALNTFAADIGDDGLHKAPWMRDTFKDLIEDLAEANDEGKRLMIIIEQRGCIYCKKMHEDVFPIEKIAKYVEDNFFVVQINMFGDVEVTDFDGETLPEKDMVKKWRSLFTPTILFFPREVADDVSAAQGAVATMPGAFGPHTTFNMFNWIIEKGYESGESFQKYHAGKFAEQSK
;
A
#
# COMPACT_ATOMS: atom_id res chain seq x y z
N MET A 1 -37.53 21.65 52.01
CA MET A 1 -37.35 21.84 50.56
C MET A 1 -36.14 21.06 50.11
N LYS A 2 -36.34 19.94 49.37
CA LYS A 2 -35.28 19.07 48.86
C LYS A 2 -35.13 19.27 47.37
N THR A 3 -34.00 19.81 46.94
CA THR A 3 -33.66 20.01 45.52
C THR A 3 -33.07 18.69 44.95
N PRO A 4 -33.53 18.18 43.81
CA PRO A 4 -32.91 17.04 43.18
C PRO A 4 -31.69 17.48 42.36
N ILE A 5 -30.57 16.83 42.57
CA ILE A 5 -29.35 16.95 41.74
C ILE A 5 -29.56 16.11 40.51
N ALA A 6 -29.68 16.77 39.36
CA ALA A 6 -29.72 16.12 38.04
C ALA A 6 -28.31 15.70 37.64
N ALA A 7 -28.05 14.38 37.61
CA ALA A 7 -26.82 13.84 37.09
C ALA A 7 -26.83 13.86 35.55
N PHE A 8 -25.98 14.70 34.97
CA PHE A 8 -25.77 14.79 33.52
C PHE A 8 -24.76 13.68 33.12
N ALA A 9 -25.27 12.58 32.60
CA ALA A 9 -24.43 11.54 32.02
C ALA A 9 -23.98 11.99 30.63
N VAL A 10 -22.70 12.38 30.50
CA VAL A 10 -22.06 12.64 29.20
C VAL A 10 -21.73 11.30 28.56
N LEU A 11 -22.52 10.90 27.56
CA LEU A 11 -22.22 9.77 26.71
C LEU A 11 -21.10 10.17 25.75
N MET A 12 -19.87 9.72 26.05
CA MET A 12 -18.71 9.87 25.17
C MET A 12 -18.85 8.83 24.04
N ALA A 13 -19.41 9.23 22.92
CA ALA A 13 -19.47 8.40 21.71
C ALA A 13 -18.05 8.23 21.17
N MET A 14 -17.44 7.05 21.40
CA MET A 14 -16.23 6.64 20.68
C MET A 14 -16.64 6.41 19.24
N ALA A 15 -16.25 7.32 18.33
CA ALA A 15 -16.34 7.12 16.91
C ALA A 15 -15.36 5.98 16.55
N LEU A 16 -15.89 4.80 16.31
CA LEU A 16 -15.15 3.72 15.66
C LEU A 16 -14.93 4.16 14.21
N ASN A 17 -13.73 4.62 13.90
CA ASN A 17 -13.32 4.84 12.52
C ASN A 17 -13.24 3.45 11.85
N THR A 18 -14.31 3.05 11.18
CA THR A 18 -14.27 1.91 10.26
C THR A 18 -13.57 2.41 9.00
N PHE A 19 -12.37 1.92 8.75
CA PHE A 19 -11.64 2.11 7.49
C PHE A 19 -12.28 1.27 6.38
N ALA A 20 -13.54 1.57 6.03
CA ALA A 20 -14.13 0.99 4.84
C ALA A 20 -13.51 1.70 3.63
N ALA A 21 -12.95 0.93 2.69
CA ALA A 21 -12.45 1.49 1.44
C ALA A 21 -13.63 1.98 0.60
N ASP A 22 -13.63 3.27 0.29
CA ASP A 22 -14.57 3.85 -0.67
C ASP A 22 -14.23 3.42 -2.10
N ILE A 23 -15.21 3.46 -3.01
CA ILE A 23 -14.97 3.27 -4.44
C ILE A 23 -14.86 4.65 -5.09
N GLY A 24 -13.73 4.91 -5.74
CA GLY A 24 -13.51 6.12 -6.50
C GLY A 24 -14.30 6.16 -7.83
N ASP A 25 -14.31 7.30 -8.48
CA ASP A 25 -14.99 7.50 -9.79
C ASP A 25 -14.37 6.61 -10.88
N ASP A 26 -13.11 6.23 -10.74
CA ASP A 26 -12.39 5.27 -11.59
C ASP A 26 -12.82 3.81 -11.35
N GLY A 27 -13.65 3.57 -10.34
CA GLY A 27 -14.14 2.25 -9.93
C GLY A 27 -13.13 1.40 -9.16
N LEU A 28 -12.04 2.02 -8.68
CA LEU A 28 -11.07 1.39 -7.81
C LEU A 28 -11.40 1.63 -6.34
N HIS A 29 -10.99 0.72 -5.50
CA HIS A 29 -11.06 0.91 -4.05
C HIS A 29 -10.07 2.00 -3.61
N LYS A 30 -10.48 2.88 -2.70
CA LYS A 30 -9.64 3.95 -2.14
C LYS A 30 -9.48 3.73 -0.64
N ALA A 31 -8.25 3.87 -0.15
CA ALA A 31 -7.96 3.88 1.27
C ALA A 31 -7.41 5.26 1.68
N PRO A 32 -7.67 5.72 2.92
CA PRO A 32 -7.30 7.09 3.35
C PRO A 32 -5.79 7.39 3.29
N TRP A 33 -4.96 6.37 3.33
CA TRP A 33 -3.49 6.49 3.26
C TRP A 33 -2.95 6.47 1.83
N MET A 34 -3.78 6.29 0.81
CA MET A 34 -3.40 6.43 -0.60
C MET A 34 -3.19 7.90 -0.94
N ARG A 35 -2.18 8.16 -1.76
CA ARG A 35 -1.82 9.51 -2.21
C ARG A 35 -2.43 9.80 -3.57
N ASP A 36 -2.93 11.02 -3.70
CA ASP A 36 -3.34 11.58 -4.98
C ASP A 36 -2.16 12.41 -5.50
N THR A 37 -1.46 11.88 -6.50
CA THR A 37 -0.24 12.48 -7.08
C THR A 37 -0.40 12.64 -8.58
N PHE A 38 0.55 13.30 -9.20
CA PHE A 38 0.65 13.36 -10.67
C PHE A 38 1.24 12.08 -11.29
N LYS A 39 1.59 11.08 -10.45
CA LYS A 39 2.18 9.81 -10.85
C LYS A 39 3.49 9.97 -11.64
N ASP A 40 4.26 10.98 -11.29
CA ASP A 40 5.67 11.07 -11.61
C ASP A 40 6.45 10.30 -10.52
N LEU A 41 6.96 9.13 -10.87
CA LEU A 41 7.55 8.23 -9.87
C LEU A 41 8.87 8.76 -9.30
N ILE A 42 9.55 9.67 -10.01
CA ILE A 42 10.76 10.33 -9.51
C ILE A 42 10.37 11.33 -8.42
N GLU A 43 9.34 12.15 -8.69
CA GLU A 43 8.80 13.09 -7.71
C GLU A 43 8.15 12.36 -6.52
N ASP A 44 7.36 11.31 -6.78
CA ASP A 44 6.73 10.49 -5.74
C ASP A 44 7.76 9.82 -4.81
N LEU A 45 8.89 9.35 -5.36
CA LEU A 45 9.99 8.78 -4.57
C LEU A 45 10.69 9.85 -3.71
N ALA A 46 10.89 11.05 -4.26
CA ALA A 46 11.49 12.16 -3.54
C ALA A 46 10.57 12.59 -2.37
N GLU A 47 9.26 12.74 -2.62
CA GLU A 47 8.28 13.10 -1.59
C GLU A 47 8.17 12.02 -0.51
N ALA A 48 8.16 10.74 -0.90
CA ALA A 48 8.20 9.62 0.05
C ALA A 48 9.43 9.69 0.96
N ASN A 49 10.59 9.99 0.40
CA ASN A 49 11.83 10.13 1.17
C ASN A 49 11.81 11.33 2.12
N ASP A 50 11.26 12.46 1.70
CA ASP A 50 11.12 13.67 2.52
C ASP A 50 10.18 13.43 3.70
N GLU A 51 9.11 12.61 3.52
CA GLU A 51 8.25 12.16 4.62
C GLU A 51 8.89 11.04 5.47
N GLY A 52 10.06 10.54 5.13
CA GLY A 52 10.71 9.42 5.82
C GLY A 52 10.10 8.04 5.52
N LYS A 53 9.23 7.96 4.51
CA LYS A 53 8.49 6.77 4.09
C LYS A 53 9.18 6.02 2.95
N ARG A 54 8.62 4.86 2.58
CA ARG A 54 8.98 4.09 1.38
C ARG A 54 7.90 4.26 0.33
N LEU A 55 8.29 4.50 -0.91
CA LEU A 55 7.35 4.45 -2.01
C LEU A 55 6.82 3.02 -2.20
N MET A 56 5.51 2.91 -2.35
CA MET A 56 4.78 1.68 -2.63
C MET A 56 3.77 1.94 -3.75
N ILE A 57 3.81 1.16 -4.81
CA ILE A 57 2.83 1.24 -5.89
C ILE A 57 1.87 0.06 -5.77
N ILE A 58 0.56 0.33 -5.82
CA ILE A 58 -0.48 -0.69 -5.89
C ILE A 58 -1.14 -0.63 -7.25
N ILE A 59 -1.01 -1.70 -8.05
CA ILE A 59 -1.66 -1.84 -9.34
C ILE A 59 -2.96 -2.60 -9.15
N GLU A 60 -4.06 -1.97 -9.50
CA GLU A 60 -5.41 -2.51 -9.35
C GLU A 60 -6.23 -2.35 -10.62
N GLN A 61 -7.41 -2.97 -10.65
CA GLN A 61 -8.37 -2.81 -11.74
C GLN A 61 -9.81 -2.78 -11.23
N ARG A 62 -10.69 -2.14 -11.98
CA ARG A 62 -12.12 -2.15 -11.72
C ARG A 62 -12.66 -3.59 -11.72
N GLY A 63 -13.50 -3.91 -10.72
CA GLY A 63 -14.13 -5.23 -10.61
C GLY A 63 -13.20 -6.37 -10.20
N CYS A 64 -12.01 -6.06 -9.73
CA CYS A 64 -11.03 -7.03 -9.23
C CYS A 64 -11.49 -7.62 -7.88
N ILE A 65 -11.89 -8.88 -7.87
CA ILE A 65 -12.35 -9.58 -6.65
C ILE A 65 -11.22 -9.73 -5.61
N TYR A 66 -9.97 -9.88 -6.04
CA TYR A 66 -8.81 -9.99 -5.16
C TYR A 66 -8.38 -8.65 -4.60
N CYS A 67 -8.53 -7.55 -5.38
CA CYS A 67 -8.33 -6.19 -4.87
C CYS A 67 -9.37 -5.89 -3.78
N LYS A 68 -10.66 -6.16 -4.06
CA LYS A 68 -11.73 -6.06 -3.09
C LYS A 68 -11.39 -6.81 -1.80
N LYS A 69 -10.91 -8.05 -1.91
CA LYS A 69 -10.51 -8.85 -0.75
C LYS A 69 -9.41 -8.18 0.08
N MET A 70 -8.40 -7.57 -0.56
CA MET A 70 -7.36 -6.82 0.18
C MET A 70 -7.96 -5.63 0.92
N HIS A 71 -8.88 -4.90 0.28
CA HIS A 71 -9.51 -3.71 0.85
C HIS A 71 -10.57 -4.02 1.93
N GLU A 72 -11.18 -5.20 1.92
CA GLU A 72 -12.17 -5.59 2.92
C GLU A 72 -11.56 -6.40 4.09
N ASP A 73 -10.61 -7.30 3.80
CA ASP A 73 -10.14 -8.30 4.77
C ASP A 73 -8.74 -7.98 5.35
N VAL A 74 -7.94 -7.16 4.68
CA VAL A 74 -6.52 -6.97 5.03
C VAL A 74 -6.21 -5.52 5.41
N PHE A 75 -6.40 -4.60 4.49
CA PHE A 75 -6.03 -3.19 4.69
C PHE A 75 -6.82 -2.48 5.80
N PRO A 76 -8.10 -2.83 6.11
CA PRO A 76 -8.83 -2.22 7.21
C PRO A 76 -8.39 -2.69 8.61
N ILE A 77 -7.56 -3.72 8.71
CA ILE A 77 -7.02 -4.16 10.00
C ILE A 77 -6.19 -3.00 10.58
N GLU A 78 -6.61 -2.46 11.71
CA GLU A 78 -6.05 -1.26 12.33
C GLU A 78 -4.51 -1.26 12.37
N LYS A 79 -3.92 -2.39 12.78
CA LYS A 79 -2.46 -2.56 12.82
C LYS A 79 -1.84 -2.42 11.43
N ILE A 80 -2.48 -2.93 10.37
CA ILE A 80 -1.98 -2.88 9.00
C ILE A 80 -2.19 -1.47 8.44
N ALA A 81 -3.40 -0.92 8.57
CA ALA A 81 -3.74 0.42 8.09
C ALA A 81 -2.78 1.47 8.66
N LYS A 82 -2.60 1.45 10.00
CA LYS A 82 -1.68 2.36 10.66
C LYS A 82 -0.24 2.14 10.23
N TYR A 83 0.19 0.89 10.06
CA TYR A 83 1.55 0.59 9.63
C TYR A 83 1.82 1.12 8.21
N VAL A 84 0.84 0.99 7.30
CA VAL A 84 0.94 1.55 5.95
C VAL A 84 1.00 3.07 6.01
N GLU A 85 0.10 3.71 6.74
CA GLU A 85 0.05 5.16 6.90
C GLU A 85 1.36 5.74 7.45
N ASP A 86 1.95 5.08 8.44
CA ASP A 86 3.17 5.55 9.11
C ASP A 86 4.44 5.35 8.25
N ASN A 87 4.47 4.32 7.38
CA ASN A 87 5.73 3.86 6.78
C ASN A 87 5.77 3.91 5.24
N PHE A 88 4.62 4.03 4.58
CA PHE A 88 4.56 3.99 3.12
C PHE A 88 3.89 5.24 2.53
N PHE A 89 4.46 5.69 1.42
CA PHE A 89 3.85 6.63 0.49
C PHE A 89 3.25 5.80 -0.64
N VAL A 90 1.92 5.76 -0.72
CA VAL A 90 1.22 4.78 -1.56
C VAL A 90 0.58 5.43 -2.76
N VAL A 91 1.02 5.03 -3.96
CA VAL A 91 0.47 5.47 -5.24
C VAL A 91 -0.32 4.33 -5.87
N GLN A 92 -1.56 4.61 -6.26
CA GLN A 92 -2.44 3.65 -6.93
C GLN A 92 -2.38 3.83 -8.45
N ILE A 93 -2.20 2.72 -9.18
CA ILE A 93 -2.19 2.65 -10.64
C ILE A 93 -3.34 1.78 -11.12
N ASN A 94 -4.13 2.31 -12.07
CA ASN A 94 -5.22 1.56 -12.70
C ASN A 94 -4.68 0.76 -13.89
N MET A 95 -4.76 -0.58 -13.84
CA MET A 95 -4.31 -1.46 -14.92
C MET A 95 -4.90 -1.12 -16.29
N PHE A 96 -6.06 -0.48 -16.33
CA PHE A 96 -6.76 -0.09 -17.56
C PHE A 96 -7.03 1.42 -17.66
N GLY A 97 -6.33 2.21 -16.84
CA GLY A 97 -6.48 3.67 -16.79
C GLY A 97 -5.77 4.38 -17.93
N ASP A 98 -6.17 5.63 -18.14
CA ASP A 98 -5.63 6.51 -19.16
C ASP A 98 -4.86 7.69 -18.58
N VAL A 99 -4.72 7.78 -17.24
CA VAL A 99 -3.91 8.80 -16.58
C VAL A 99 -2.44 8.57 -16.94
N GLU A 100 -1.70 9.63 -17.24
CA GLU A 100 -0.28 9.54 -17.52
C GLU A 100 0.52 9.17 -16.26
N VAL A 101 1.52 8.33 -16.44
CA VAL A 101 2.51 7.93 -15.44
C VAL A 101 3.88 8.16 -16.03
N THR A 102 4.75 8.86 -15.30
CA THR A 102 6.17 9.00 -15.64
C THR A 102 6.98 7.99 -14.82
N ASP A 103 7.67 7.09 -15.50
CA ASP A 103 8.49 6.04 -14.88
C ASP A 103 9.88 6.58 -14.48
N PHE A 104 10.67 5.83 -13.72
CA PHE A 104 12.02 6.22 -13.29
C PHE A 104 13.01 6.40 -14.45
N ASP A 105 12.79 5.74 -15.60
CA ASP A 105 13.58 5.95 -16.83
C ASP A 105 13.13 7.19 -17.62
N GLY A 106 12.20 7.98 -17.11
CA GLY A 106 11.68 9.21 -17.72
C GLY A 106 10.62 8.98 -18.80
N GLU A 107 10.27 7.73 -19.12
CA GLU A 107 9.20 7.45 -20.08
C GLU A 107 7.83 7.75 -19.49
N THR A 108 7.02 8.53 -20.20
CA THR A 108 5.65 8.85 -19.81
C THR A 108 4.66 8.10 -20.68
N LEU A 109 3.79 7.30 -20.08
CA LEU A 109 2.78 6.49 -20.76
C LEU A 109 1.45 6.54 -19.97
N PRO A 110 0.30 6.31 -20.65
CA PRO A 110 -0.94 6.02 -19.91
C PRO A 110 -0.78 4.80 -19.01
N GLU A 111 -1.44 4.80 -17.85
CA GLU A 111 -1.38 3.72 -16.85
C GLU A 111 -1.45 2.32 -17.46
N LYS A 112 -2.42 2.10 -18.36
CA LYS A 112 -2.61 0.81 -19.05
C LYS A 112 -1.39 0.35 -19.85
N ASP A 113 -0.64 1.27 -20.43
CA ASP A 113 0.53 0.96 -21.25
C ASP A 113 1.78 0.87 -20.35
N MET A 114 1.84 1.67 -19.30
CA MET A 114 2.87 1.59 -18.27
C MET A 114 2.83 0.24 -17.54
N VAL A 115 1.66 -0.25 -17.16
CA VAL A 115 1.49 -1.59 -16.55
C VAL A 115 1.94 -2.71 -17.48
N LYS A 116 1.72 -2.57 -18.80
CA LYS A 116 2.25 -3.52 -19.81
C LYS A 116 3.78 -3.47 -19.88
N LYS A 117 4.37 -2.26 -19.87
CA LYS A 117 5.83 -2.06 -19.82
C LYS A 117 6.42 -2.78 -18.61
N TRP A 118 5.79 -2.66 -17.43
CA TRP A 118 6.21 -3.33 -16.20
C TRP A 118 5.89 -4.83 -16.16
N ARG A 119 5.21 -5.37 -17.19
CA ARG A 119 4.78 -6.77 -17.29
C ARG A 119 3.99 -7.25 -16.08
N SER A 120 3.24 -6.35 -15.46
CA SER A 120 2.35 -6.71 -14.34
C SER A 120 1.09 -7.36 -14.91
N LEU A 121 0.93 -8.67 -14.69
CA LEU A 121 -0.14 -9.48 -15.29
C LEU A 121 -1.30 -9.74 -14.33
N PHE A 122 -1.15 -9.40 -13.06
CA PHE A 122 -2.10 -9.73 -12.01
C PHE A 122 -2.51 -8.48 -11.23
N THR A 123 -3.72 -8.48 -10.70
CA THR A 123 -4.19 -7.48 -9.76
C THR A 123 -4.80 -8.14 -8.49
N PRO A 124 -4.55 -7.59 -7.31
CA PRO A 124 -3.59 -6.49 -7.09
C PRO A 124 -2.15 -6.94 -7.32
N THR A 125 -1.28 -6.04 -7.71
CA THR A 125 0.18 -6.22 -7.63
C THR A 125 0.75 -5.05 -6.86
N ILE A 126 1.61 -5.32 -5.89
CA ILE A 126 2.26 -4.29 -5.08
C ILE A 126 3.75 -4.31 -5.37
N LEU A 127 4.31 -3.16 -5.75
CA LEU A 127 5.73 -2.92 -5.95
C LEU A 127 6.27 -2.11 -4.77
N PHE A 128 7.43 -2.49 -4.24
CA PHE A 128 8.09 -1.81 -3.14
C PHE A 128 9.45 -1.27 -3.59
N PHE A 129 9.75 -0.04 -3.20
CA PHE A 129 10.96 0.63 -3.65
C PHE A 129 11.94 0.91 -2.51
N PRO A 130 13.26 0.92 -2.82
CA PRO A 130 14.30 1.42 -1.92
C PRO A 130 14.20 2.96 -1.84
N ARG A 131 15.09 3.59 -1.06
CA ARG A 131 15.17 5.06 -1.03
C ARG A 131 15.74 5.66 -2.31
N GLU A 132 16.52 4.89 -3.03
CA GLU A 132 17.19 5.34 -4.25
C GLU A 132 16.92 4.31 -5.35
N VAL A 133 16.45 4.76 -6.48
CA VAL A 133 16.24 3.97 -7.71
C VAL A 133 17.13 4.62 -8.78
N ALA A 134 17.78 3.82 -9.60
CA ALA A 134 18.62 4.34 -10.68
C ALA A 134 17.76 5.05 -11.75
N ASP A 135 18.30 6.11 -12.35
CA ASP A 135 17.58 6.99 -13.28
C ASP A 135 17.25 6.35 -14.65
N ASP A 136 17.78 5.19 -14.95
CA ASP A 136 17.66 4.52 -16.27
C ASP A 136 16.94 3.17 -16.22
N VAL A 137 16.21 2.91 -15.14
CA VAL A 137 15.48 1.64 -14.95
C VAL A 137 13.97 1.89 -14.86
N SER A 138 13.19 0.92 -15.29
CA SER A 138 11.74 0.97 -15.05
C SER A 138 11.39 0.65 -13.60
N ALA A 139 10.18 1.03 -13.16
CA ALA A 139 9.69 0.69 -11.82
C ALA A 139 9.73 -0.83 -11.54
N ALA A 140 9.44 -1.66 -12.54
CA ALA A 140 9.54 -3.12 -12.40
C ALA A 140 10.97 -3.61 -12.13
N GLN A 141 11.99 -2.90 -12.62
CA GLN A 141 13.39 -3.21 -12.40
C GLN A 141 13.93 -2.60 -11.10
N GLY A 142 13.44 -1.40 -10.75
CA GLY A 142 13.83 -0.69 -9.53
C GLY A 142 13.18 -1.22 -8.26
N ALA A 143 12.10 -1.99 -8.37
CA ALA A 143 11.43 -2.57 -7.23
C ALA A 143 12.30 -3.61 -6.50
N VAL A 144 12.46 -3.46 -5.18
CA VAL A 144 13.19 -4.43 -4.32
C VAL A 144 12.36 -5.65 -3.99
N ALA A 145 11.06 -5.56 -4.12
CA ALA A 145 10.13 -6.69 -4.02
C ALA A 145 8.84 -6.42 -4.79
N THR A 146 8.22 -7.51 -5.24
CA THR A 146 6.90 -7.49 -5.87
C THR A 146 6.01 -8.51 -5.18
N MET A 147 4.80 -8.11 -4.83
CA MET A 147 3.78 -8.97 -4.23
C MET A 147 2.58 -9.08 -5.22
N PRO A 148 2.56 -10.12 -6.09
CA PRO A 148 1.49 -10.30 -7.06
C PRO A 148 0.32 -11.08 -6.46
N GLY A 149 -0.88 -10.52 -6.55
CA GLY A 149 -2.12 -11.12 -6.04
C GLY A 149 -2.46 -10.72 -4.60
N ALA A 150 -3.58 -11.24 -4.10
CA ALA A 150 -4.02 -11.00 -2.73
C ALA A 150 -3.38 -11.99 -1.75
N PHE A 151 -2.87 -11.46 -0.65
CA PHE A 151 -2.29 -12.25 0.44
C PHE A 151 -3.09 -12.05 1.73
N GLY A 152 -3.02 -13.03 2.63
CA GLY A 152 -3.63 -12.90 3.94
C GLY A 152 -2.91 -11.88 4.84
N PRO A 153 -3.56 -11.44 5.94
CA PRO A 153 -3.05 -10.37 6.80
C PRO A 153 -1.63 -10.61 7.33
N HIS A 154 -1.33 -11.82 7.77
CA HIS A 154 0.00 -12.15 8.31
C HIS A 154 1.11 -12.03 7.25
N THR A 155 0.86 -12.55 6.05
CA THR A 155 1.84 -12.48 4.96
C THR A 155 2.05 -11.04 4.52
N THR A 156 0.97 -10.28 4.37
CA THR A 156 1.03 -8.87 4.00
C THR A 156 1.78 -8.06 5.05
N PHE A 157 1.45 -8.21 6.32
CA PHE A 157 2.13 -7.49 7.40
C PHE A 157 3.62 -7.84 7.50
N ASN A 158 3.97 -9.13 7.36
CA ASN A 158 5.36 -9.56 7.37
C ASN A 158 6.14 -9.05 6.15
N MET A 159 5.50 -8.93 4.97
CA MET A 159 6.13 -8.30 3.80
C MET A 159 6.44 -6.83 4.08
N PHE A 160 5.47 -6.08 4.62
CA PHE A 160 5.68 -4.68 4.96
C PHE A 160 6.83 -4.49 5.97
N ASN A 161 6.89 -5.31 7.02
CA ASN A 161 8.00 -5.27 7.98
C ASN A 161 9.34 -5.59 7.31
N TRP A 162 9.39 -6.64 6.48
CA TRP A 162 10.61 -7.04 5.80
C TRP A 162 11.16 -5.93 4.88
N ILE A 163 10.27 -5.18 4.22
CA ILE A 163 10.65 -4.02 3.41
C ILE A 163 11.22 -2.90 4.28
N ILE A 164 10.53 -2.53 5.38
CA ILE A 164 10.96 -1.44 6.26
C ILE A 164 12.25 -1.78 7.00
N GLU A 165 12.42 -3.04 7.43
CA GLU A 165 13.63 -3.57 8.05
C GLU A 165 14.77 -3.81 7.04
N LYS A 166 14.55 -3.49 5.74
CA LYS A 166 15.50 -3.72 4.65
C LYS A 166 15.96 -5.18 4.52
N GLY A 167 15.05 -6.09 4.76
CA GLY A 167 15.33 -7.53 4.67
C GLY A 167 15.88 -7.95 3.30
N TYR A 168 15.54 -7.21 2.23
CA TYR A 168 16.08 -7.41 0.89
C TYR A 168 17.59 -7.15 0.77
N GLU A 169 18.19 -6.40 1.70
CA GLU A 169 19.65 -6.17 1.76
C GLU A 169 20.38 -7.27 2.56
N SER A 170 19.66 -8.06 3.37
CA SER A 170 20.24 -9.05 4.29
C SER A 170 20.71 -10.34 3.63
N GLY A 171 20.34 -10.59 2.36
CA GLY A 171 20.52 -11.87 1.69
C GLY A 171 19.52 -12.97 2.13
N GLU A 172 18.66 -12.68 3.09
CA GLU A 172 17.58 -13.58 3.49
C GLU A 172 16.35 -13.39 2.59
N SER A 173 15.83 -14.49 2.04
CA SER A 173 14.60 -14.41 1.25
C SER A 173 13.39 -14.07 2.13
N PHE A 174 12.38 -13.38 1.55
CA PHE A 174 11.13 -13.11 2.26
C PHE A 174 10.48 -14.39 2.81
N GLN A 175 10.50 -15.49 2.06
CA GLN A 175 9.93 -16.77 2.50
C GLN A 175 10.56 -17.28 3.80
N LYS A 176 11.90 -17.17 3.92
CA LYS A 176 12.61 -17.58 5.13
C LYS A 176 12.30 -16.65 6.31
N TYR A 177 12.33 -15.34 6.09
CA TYR A 177 11.90 -14.35 7.09
C TYR A 177 10.48 -14.63 7.58
N HIS A 178 9.53 -14.81 6.66
CA HIS A 178 8.13 -15.07 6.96
C HIS A 178 7.93 -16.37 7.76
N ALA A 179 8.63 -17.44 7.38
CA ALA A 179 8.60 -18.70 8.12
C ALA A 179 9.16 -18.56 9.56
N GLY A 180 10.21 -17.75 9.74
CA GLY A 180 10.77 -17.43 11.05
C GLY A 180 9.75 -16.72 11.95
N LYS A 181 9.04 -15.72 11.41
CA LYS A 181 7.98 -14.99 12.16
C LYS A 181 6.83 -15.91 12.59
N PHE A 182 6.44 -16.89 11.77
CA PHE A 182 5.46 -17.89 12.18
C PHE A 182 5.93 -18.77 13.33
N ALA A 183 7.17 -19.20 13.31
CA ALA A 183 7.74 -20.02 14.36
C ALA A 183 7.85 -19.28 15.72
N GLU A 184 8.06 -17.96 15.69
CA GLU A 184 8.08 -17.11 16.89
C GLU A 184 6.69 -16.97 17.53
N GLN A 185 5.62 -16.86 16.71
CA GLN A 185 4.25 -16.72 17.17
C GLN A 185 3.63 -18.02 17.72
N SER A 186 4.24 -19.16 17.44
CA SER A 186 3.77 -20.48 17.85
C SER A 186 4.39 -20.96 19.18
N LYS A 187 5.22 -20.15 19.81
CA LYS A 187 5.85 -20.39 21.13
C LYS A 187 5.15 -19.61 22.23
#